data_2620936d9b5e792f189c2b8aac36fa2a
#
_entry.id   2620936d9b5e792f189c2b8aac36fa2a
#
_cell.length_a   1.000
_cell.length_b   1.000
_cell.length_c   1.000
_cell.angle_alpha   90.00
_cell.angle_beta   90.00
_cell.angle_gamma   90.00
#
_symmetry.space_group_name_H-M   'P 1'
#
loop_
_entity.id
_entity.type
_entity.pdbx_description
1 polymer ?
#
loop_
_entity_poly.entity_id
_entity_poly.type
_entity_poly.pdbx_seq_one_letter_code
_entity_poly.pdbx_strand_id
1 'polypeptide(L)'
;LFIASAGAGFIWGSHLTNPPERKPVAVYGSPVGLINPMISSDTILIRDQVYLCGDVEKLSEETVPGNMVGLDRKTLMERFPTSEGWVVSFTNPKFLTLTINSGEFCPVHRNYLHLGIDQGMVAVYEGPIEFHEKVLRIENIPVESLEPGLRKKLEQVMALGEQAPTTVGKLREEFEFTSEEFLNAALENLDENS
;
A
#
# COMPACT_ATOMS: atom_id res chain seq x y z
N LEU A 1 -17.56 60.43 16.62
CA LEU A 1 -16.57 59.39 16.96
C LEU A 1 -17.07 58.08 16.37
N PHE A 2 -16.52 57.70 15.22
CA PHE A 2 -16.84 56.38 14.60
C PHE A 2 -15.74 55.39 14.99
N ILE A 3 -16.14 54.28 15.64
CA ILE A 3 -15.28 53.18 15.93
C ILE A 3 -15.49 52.15 14.85
N ALA A 4 -14.48 51.95 13.98
CA ALA A 4 -14.47 50.87 12.98
C ALA A 4 -13.95 49.62 13.66
N SER A 5 -14.78 48.59 13.80
CA SER A 5 -14.40 47.26 14.21
C SER A 5 -13.94 46.45 12.99
N ALA A 6 -12.63 46.20 12.92
CA ALA A 6 -12.07 45.27 11.94
C ALA A 6 -12.34 43.83 12.37
N GLY A 7 -13.27 43.17 11.69
CA GLY A 7 -13.50 41.74 11.83
C GLY A 7 -12.39 40.96 11.13
N ALA A 8 -11.55 40.25 11.88
CA ALA A 8 -10.61 39.29 11.34
C ALA A 8 -11.39 38.01 10.94
N GLY A 9 -11.64 37.87 9.64
CA GLY A 9 -12.19 36.65 9.08
C GLY A 9 -11.12 35.53 9.09
N PHE A 10 -11.30 34.53 9.95
CA PHE A 10 -10.56 33.28 9.90
C PHE A 10 -11.05 32.48 8.69
N ILE A 11 -10.22 32.45 7.65
CA ILE A 11 -10.43 31.53 6.53
C ILE A 11 -9.93 30.16 6.97
N TRP A 12 -10.83 29.28 7.33
CA TRP A 12 -10.54 27.85 7.45
C TRP A 12 -10.28 27.32 6.03
N GLY A 13 -9.02 27.26 5.67
CA GLY A 13 -8.58 26.51 4.50
C GLY A 13 -8.79 25.03 4.78
N SER A 14 -9.84 24.44 4.20
CA SER A 14 -9.96 23.00 4.10
C SER A 14 -8.80 22.51 3.20
N HIS A 15 -7.72 22.03 3.80
CA HIS A 15 -6.76 21.20 3.11
C HIS A 15 -7.48 19.90 2.75
N LEU A 16 -8.05 19.86 1.55
CA LEU A 16 -8.32 18.61 0.87
C LEU A 16 -6.97 18.00 0.60
N THR A 17 -6.49 17.15 1.52
CA THR A 17 -5.36 16.28 1.27
C THR A 17 -5.79 15.35 0.14
N ASN A 18 -5.24 15.58 -1.06
CA ASN A 18 -5.34 14.60 -2.11
C ASN A 18 -4.82 13.27 -1.53
N PRO A 19 -5.54 12.15 -1.73
CA PRO A 19 -5.04 10.86 -1.32
C PRO A 19 -3.66 10.68 -1.95
N PRO A 20 -2.67 10.12 -1.22
CA PRO A 20 -1.33 9.94 -1.73
C PRO A 20 -1.41 9.18 -3.05
N GLU A 21 -0.79 9.75 -4.08
CA GLU A 21 -0.72 9.17 -5.40
C GLU A 21 -0.01 7.82 -5.26
N ARG A 22 -0.78 6.72 -5.36
CA ARG A 22 -0.25 5.37 -5.25
C ARG A 22 0.84 5.21 -6.29
N LYS A 23 2.10 5.14 -5.86
CA LYS A 23 3.19 4.81 -6.77
C LYS A 23 2.84 3.44 -7.37
N PRO A 24 2.67 3.34 -8.69
CA PRO A 24 2.39 2.05 -9.29
C PRO A 24 3.54 1.13 -8.89
N VAL A 25 3.20 0.00 -8.27
CA VAL A 25 4.17 -1.08 -8.04
C VAL A 25 4.81 -1.34 -9.39
N ALA A 26 6.13 -1.23 -9.46
CA ALA A 26 6.85 -1.43 -10.71
C ALA A 26 6.64 -2.88 -11.15
N VAL A 27 5.65 -3.08 -12.02
CA VAL A 27 5.47 -4.34 -12.72
C VAL A 27 6.73 -4.51 -13.56
N TYR A 28 7.52 -5.51 -13.23
CA TYR A 28 8.73 -5.87 -13.98
C TYR A 28 8.37 -6.10 -15.43
N GLY A 29 8.68 -5.14 -16.26
CA GLY A 29 8.48 -5.17 -17.70
C GLY A 29 8.87 -3.82 -18.28
N SER A 30 10.14 -3.66 -18.68
CA SER A 30 10.55 -2.55 -19.53
C SER A 30 9.60 -2.45 -20.71
N PRO A 31 9.22 -1.26 -21.17
CA PRO A 31 8.46 -1.10 -22.40
C PRO A 31 9.37 -1.51 -23.56
N VAL A 32 9.39 -2.79 -23.86
CA VAL A 32 9.89 -3.28 -25.12
C VAL A 32 8.94 -2.73 -26.17
N GLY A 33 9.49 -1.98 -27.12
CA GLY A 33 8.85 -1.13 -28.11
C GLY A 33 7.48 -1.62 -28.56
N LEU A 34 6.61 -0.68 -28.89
CA LEU A 34 5.22 -0.77 -29.33
C LEU A 34 4.90 -1.92 -30.31
N ILE A 35 5.11 -3.16 -29.89
CA ILE A 35 4.53 -4.31 -30.56
C ILE A 35 3.08 -4.35 -30.10
N ASN A 36 2.15 -4.23 -31.02
CA ASN A 36 0.73 -4.49 -30.76
C ASN A 36 0.46 -5.95 -31.17
N PRO A 37 0.84 -6.94 -30.34
CA PRO A 37 0.69 -8.32 -30.69
C PRO A 37 -0.80 -8.68 -30.70
N MET A 38 -1.24 -9.36 -31.74
CA MET A 38 -2.51 -10.07 -31.72
C MET A 38 -2.34 -11.37 -30.96
N ILE A 39 -3.30 -11.71 -30.12
CA ILE A 39 -3.34 -12.98 -29.39
C ILE A 39 -3.53 -14.12 -30.38
N SER A 40 -2.65 -15.10 -30.35
CA SER A 40 -2.73 -16.34 -31.12
C SER A 40 -3.23 -17.51 -30.27
N SER A 41 -3.63 -18.59 -30.89
CA SER A 41 -4.12 -19.80 -30.19
C SER A 41 -3.06 -20.51 -29.33
N ASP A 42 -1.78 -20.19 -29.53
CA ASP A 42 -0.63 -20.72 -28.79
C ASP A 42 -0.13 -19.72 -27.70
N THR A 43 -0.81 -18.59 -27.53
CA THR A 43 -0.50 -17.63 -26.46
C THR A 43 -0.85 -18.26 -25.11
N ILE A 44 0.09 -18.15 -24.15
CA ILE A 44 -0.13 -18.53 -22.75
C ILE A 44 -0.68 -17.32 -22.00
N LEU A 45 -1.79 -17.49 -21.34
CA LEU A 45 -2.40 -16.53 -20.43
C LEU A 45 -1.95 -16.82 -19.01
N ILE A 46 -1.30 -15.84 -18.40
CA ILE A 46 -0.96 -15.83 -16.97
C ILE A 46 -1.92 -14.86 -16.30
N ARG A 47 -2.55 -15.30 -15.21
CA ARG A 47 -3.36 -14.43 -14.36
C ARG A 47 -2.70 -14.31 -13.00
N ASP A 48 -2.39 -13.08 -12.63
CA ASP A 48 -1.77 -12.75 -11.36
C ASP A 48 -2.68 -11.81 -10.56
N GLN A 49 -2.60 -11.90 -9.24
CA GLN A 49 -3.18 -10.96 -8.30
C GLN A 49 -2.06 -10.28 -7.52
N VAL A 50 -2.12 -8.94 -7.44
CA VAL A 50 -1.23 -8.13 -6.60
C VAL A 50 -2.03 -7.62 -5.41
N TYR A 51 -1.51 -7.89 -4.23
CA TYR A 51 -2.08 -7.46 -2.96
C TYR A 51 -1.55 -6.08 -2.53
N LEU A 52 -2.24 -5.45 -1.56
CA LEU A 52 -1.82 -4.15 -1.00
C LEU A 52 -0.39 -4.19 -0.42
N CYS A 53 0.02 -5.32 0.15
CA CYS A 53 1.37 -5.55 0.67
C CYS A 53 2.44 -5.74 -0.42
N GLY A 54 2.05 -5.72 -1.70
CA GLY A 54 2.96 -5.94 -2.83
C GLY A 54 3.20 -7.40 -3.17
N ASP A 55 2.68 -8.35 -2.40
CA ASP A 55 2.77 -9.76 -2.72
C ASP A 55 2.00 -10.07 -4.02
N VAL A 56 2.56 -10.98 -4.81
CA VAL A 56 1.96 -11.44 -6.07
C VAL A 56 1.61 -12.90 -5.98
N GLU A 57 0.36 -13.23 -6.24
CA GLU A 57 -0.13 -14.59 -6.33
C GLU A 57 -0.46 -14.95 -7.78
N LYS A 58 0.10 -16.05 -8.29
CA LYS A 58 -0.28 -16.60 -9.59
C LYS A 58 -1.58 -17.38 -9.44
N LEU A 59 -2.66 -16.87 -10.05
CA LEU A 59 -3.98 -17.50 -10.02
C LEU A 59 -4.11 -18.62 -11.04
N SER A 60 -3.58 -18.42 -12.25
CA SER A 60 -3.58 -19.45 -13.30
C SER A 60 -2.50 -19.21 -14.35
N GLU A 61 -2.14 -20.31 -15.04
CA GLU A 61 -1.33 -20.29 -16.25
C GLU A 61 -1.92 -21.32 -17.21
N GLU A 62 -2.44 -20.87 -18.34
CA GLU A 62 -3.18 -21.70 -19.27
C GLU A 62 -3.07 -21.19 -20.71
N THR A 63 -3.39 -22.00 -21.69
CA THR A 63 -3.55 -21.52 -23.07
C THR A 63 -4.71 -20.53 -23.12
N VAL A 64 -4.53 -19.43 -23.87
CA VAL A 64 -5.55 -18.40 -23.98
C VAL A 64 -6.90 -18.98 -24.43
N PRO A 65 -8.04 -18.59 -23.83
CA PRO A 65 -9.36 -19.01 -24.26
C PRO A 65 -9.67 -18.56 -25.70
N GLY A 66 -10.42 -19.39 -26.46
CA GLY A 66 -10.73 -19.13 -27.87
C GLY A 66 -11.39 -17.75 -28.12
N ASN A 67 -12.16 -17.23 -27.14
CA ASN A 67 -12.80 -15.91 -27.25
C ASN A 67 -11.83 -14.72 -27.05
N MET A 68 -10.56 -14.99 -26.79
CA MET A 68 -9.50 -13.99 -26.72
C MET A 68 -8.55 -14.05 -27.92
N VAL A 69 -8.60 -15.14 -28.70
CA VAL A 69 -7.78 -15.27 -29.91
C VAL A 69 -8.15 -14.19 -30.92
N GLY A 70 -7.17 -13.54 -31.50
CA GLY A 70 -7.35 -12.44 -32.45
C GLY A 70 -7.58 -11.06 -31.80
N LEU A 71 -7.70 -10.97 -30.48
CA LEU A 71 -7.77 -9.67 -29.81
C LEU A 71 -6.40 -8.96 -29.84
N ASP A 72 -6.45 -7.66 -30.02
CA ASP A 72 -5.30 -6.78 -29.87
C ASP A 72 -5.21 -6.18 -28.46
N ARG A 73 -4.10 -5.51 -28.18
CA ARG A 73 -3.88 -4.87 -26.87
C ARG A 73 -4.97 -3.85 -26.53
N LYS A 74 -5.46 -3.09 -27.50
CA LYS A 74 -6.47 -2.06 -27.27
C LYS A 74 -7.77 -2.68 -26.78
N THR A 75 -8.26 -3.71 -27.48
CA THR A 75 -9.47 -4.44 -27.12
C THR A 75 -9.35 -5.13 -25.75
N LEU A 76 -8.14 -5.64 -25.42
CA LEU A 76 -7.89 -6.19 -24.08
C LEU A 76 -7.95 -5.13 -22.98
N MET A 77 -7.37 -3.95 -23.19
CA MET A 77 -7.44 -2.86 -22.21
C MET A 77 -8.87 -2.32 -22.05
N GLU A 78 -9.69 -2.38 -23.07
CA GLU A 78 -11.13 -2.06 -22.97
C GLU A 78 -11.89 -3.12 -22.16
N ARG A 79 -11.52 -4.40 -22.31
CA ARG A 79 -12.12 -5.53 -21.59
C ARG A 79 -11.62 -5.67 -20.15
N PHE A 80 -10.38 -5.26 -19.89
CA PHE A 80 -9.71 -5.25 -18.59
C PHE A 80 -9.20 -3.86 -18.27
N PRO A 81 -10.10 -2.94 -17.88
CA PRO A 81 -9.76 -1.54 -17.73
C PRO A 81 -8.93 -1.30 -16.46
N THR A 82 -7.99 -0.38 -16.55
CA THR A 82 -7.14 0.03 -15.40
C THR A 82 -7.96 0.68 -14.28
N SER A 83 -9.11 1.27 -14.59
CA SER A 83 -10.06 1.82 -13.59
C SER A 83 -10.64 0.75 -12.65
N GLU A 84 -10.62 -0.52 -13.07
CA GLU A 84 -11.05 -1.67 -12.27
C GLU A 84 -9.86 -2.41 -11.63
N GLY A 85 -8.66 -1.83 -11.69
CA GLY A 85 -7.44 -2.41 -11.11
C GLY A 85 -6.69 -3.38 -12.04
N TRP A 86 -7.12 -3.53 -13.30
CA TRP A 86 -6.44 -4.43 -14.23
C TRP A 86 -5.18 -3.83 -14.84
N VAL A 87 -4.17 -4.66 -15.01
CA VAL A 87 -2.96 -4.36 -15.79
C VAL A 87 -2.78 -5.45 -16.85
N VAL A 88 -2.74 -5.03 -18.11
CA VAL A 88 -2.52 -5.90 -19.28
C VAL A 88 -1.08 -5.78 -19.74
N SER A 89 -0.32 -6.87 -19.69
CA SER A 89 1.08 -6.91 -20.08
C SER A 89 1.37 -8.03 -21.09
N PHE A 90 2.21 -7.72 -22.07
CA PHE A 90 2.80 -8.71 -22.98
C PHE A 90 4.31 -8.73 -22.75
N THR A 91 4.83 -9.80 -22.18
CA THR A 91 6.29 -9.98 -22.07
C THR A 91 6.90 -10.25 -23.44
N ASN A 92 6.17 -11.01 -24.26
CA ASN A 92 6.44 -11.26 -25.70
C ASN A 92 5.13 -11.72 -26.36
N PRO A 93 5.07 -11.95 -27.68
CA PRO A 93 3.83 -12.37 -28.35
C PRO A 93 3.23 -13.68 -27.85
N LYS A 94 4.00 -14.51 -27.14
CA LYS A 94 3.55 -15.82 -26.62
C LYS A 94 2.99 -15.74 -25.19
N PHE A 95 3.22 -14.67 -24.45
CA PHE A 95 2.79 -14.55 -23.07
C PHE A 95 1.99 -13.27 -22.84
N LEU A 96 0.73 -13.47 -22.48
CA LEU A 96 -0.18 -12.42 -21.99
C LEU A 96 -0.31 -12.55 -20.48
N THR A 97 0.02 -11.52 -19.75
CA THR A 97 -0.23 -11.44 -18.30
C THR A 97 -1.37 -10.47 -18.03
N LEU A 98 -2.39 -10.93 -17.33
CA LEU A 98 -3.46 -10.13 -16.75
C LEU A 98 -3.27 -10.09 -15.24
N THR A 99 -2.93 -8.92 -14.73
CA THR A 99 -2.74 -8.70 -13.30
C THR A 99 -3.91 -7.91 -12.74
N ILE A 100 -4.50 -8.37 -11.64
CA ILE A 100 -5.52 -7.63 -10.89
C ILE A 100 -4.94 -7.10 -9.58
N ASN A 101 -5.12 -5.82 -9.29
CA ASN A 101 -4.83 -5.25 -7.98
C ASN A 101 -6.04 -5.49 -7.07
N SER A 102 -5.89 -6.31 -6.05
CA SER A 102 -7.00 -6.76 -5.20
C SER A 102 -7.54 -5.68 -4.27
N GLY A 103 -6.73 -4.71 -3.91
CA GLY A 103 -7.10 -3.73 -2.88
C GLY A 103 -7.19 -4.30 -1.46
N GLU A 104 -6.72 -5.53 -1.25
CA GLU A 104 -6.69 -6.24 0.02
C GLU A 104 -5.28 -6.70 0.36
N PHE A 105 -5.00 -6.99 1.62
CA PHE A 105 -3.76 -7.66 2.02
C PHE A 105 -3.81 -9.15 1.66
N CYS A 106 -2.64 -9.73 1.39
CA CYS A 106 -2.53 -11.18 1.16
C CYS A 106 -2.93 -11.98 2.43
N PRO A 107 -3.24 -13.26 2.29
CA PRO A 107 -3.66 -14.10 3.43
C PRO A 107 -2.69 -14.11 4.61
N VAL A 108 -1.41 -13.86 4.38
CA VAL A 108 -0.38 -13.78 5.44
C VAL A 108 -0.48 -12.43 6.17
N HIS A 109 -0.55 -11.32 5.43
CA HIS A 109 -0.47 -9.97 6.00
C HIS A 109 -1.82 -9.36 6.41
N ARG A 110 -2.95 -9.99 6.10
CA ARG A 110 -4.30 -9.44 6.40
C ARG A 110 -4.60 -9.22 7.89
N ASN A 111 -3.88 -9.92 8.78
CA ASN A 111 -4.03 -9.81 10.22
C ASN A 111 -2.88 -9.04 10.88
N TYR A 112 -1.94 -8.54 10.08
CA TYR A 112 -0.83 -7.77 10.62
C TYR A 112 -1.31 -6.42 11.11
N LEU A 113 -0.68 -5.98 12.20
CA LEU A 113 -0.88 -4.67 12.83
C LEU A 113 0.49 -4.07 13.06
N HIS A 114 0.58 -2.75 13.06
CA HIS A 114 1.82 -2.10 13.46
C HIS A 114 1.57 -0.83 14.26
N LEU A 115 2.56 -0.45 15.06
CA LEU A 115 2.57 0.81 15.78
C LEU A 115 3.16 1.91 14.91
N GLY A 116 2.59 3.09 15.03
CA GLY A 116 3.06 4.31 14.40
C GLY A 116 2.61 5.52 15.17
N ILE A 117 2.56 6.67 14.51
CA ILE A 117 2.19 7.95 15.10
C ILE A 117 1.03 8.54 14.31
N ASP A 118 -0.05 8.93 15.01
CA ASP A 118 -1.11 9.74 14.46
C ASP A 118 -1.49 10.85 15.45
N GLN A 119 -1.62 12.09 14.97
CA GLN A 119 -1.96 13.28 15.76
C GLN A 119 -1.08 13.49 17.01
N GLY A 120 0.20 13.08 16.98
CA GLY A 120 1.14 13.20 18.09
C GLY A 120 0.97 12.13 19.18
N MET A 121 0.15 11.14 18.95
CA MET A 121 -0.12 9.99 19.82
C MET A 121 0.39 8.71 19.18
N VAL A 122 0.65 7.69 19.99
CA VAL A 122 0.86 6.33 19.50
C VAL A 122 -0.42 5.84 18.85
N ALA A 123 -0.32 5.25 17.67
CA ALA A 123 -1.46 4.74 16.92
C ALA A 123 -1.21 3.33 16.41
N VAL A 124 -2.29 2.55 16.31
CA VAL A 124 -2.30 1.22 15.72
C VAL A 124 -2.82 1.31 14.30
N TYR A 125 -2.06 0.77 13.38
CA TYR A 125 -2.40 0.70 11.95
C TYR A 125 -2.69 -0.73 11.52
N GLU A 126 -3.53 -0.88 10.50
CA GLU A 126 -3.78 -2.16 9.83
C GLU A 126 -2.67 -2.48 8.84
N GLY A 127 -2.27 -3.74 8.79
CA GLY A 127 -1.31 -4.25 7.82
C GLY A 127 0.15 -4.15 8.25
N PRO A 128 1.07 -4.50 7.34
CA PRO A 128 2.51 -4.43 7.59
C PRO A 128 3.00 -2.99 7.74
N ILE A 129 4.18 -2.86 8.34
CA ILE A 129 4.77 -1.57 8.77
C ILE A 129 4.96 -0.52 7.65
N GLU A 130 4.97 -0.93 6.38
CA GLU A 130 5.03 -0.01 5.24
C GLU A 130 3.69 0.64 4.89
N PHE A 131 2.59 0.20 5.53
CA PHE A 131 1.24 0.57 5.13
C PHE A 131 0.57 1.42 6.21
N HIS A 132 0.63 2.76 6.06
CA HIS A 132 0.09 3.72 7.04
C HIS A 132 -1.25 4.35 6.62
N GLU A 133 -2.00 3.71 5.70
CA GLU A 133 -3.23 4.32 5.16
C GLU A 133 -4.43 4.18 6.10
N LYS A 134 -4.45 3.17 6.98
CA LYS A 134 -5.60 2.89 7.83
C LYS A 134 -5.24 2.80 9.29
N VAL A 135 -5.55 3.87 10.03
CA VAL A 135 -5.51 3.89 11.49
C VAL A 135 -6.71 3.10 12.02
N LEU A 136 -6.47 2.14 12.87
CA LEU A 136 -7.51 1.37 13.57
C LEU A 136 -7.91 2.02 14.88
N ARG A 137 -6.93 2.49 15.66
CA ARG A 137 -7.15 3.21 16.92
C ARG A 137 -5.96 4.08 17.27
N ILE A 138 -6.21 5.13 18.04
CA ILE A 138 -5.20 6.00 18.63
C ILE A 138 -5.14 5.65 20.11
N GLU A 139 -3.94 5.37 20.63
CA GLU A 139 -3.71 5.08 22.04
C GLU A 139 -3.61 6.38 22.83
N ASN A 140 -3.94 6.34 24.12
CA ASN A 140 -3.83 7.51 24.98
C ASN A 140 -2.38 7.69 25.51
N ILE A 141 -1.40 7.53 24.63
CA ILE A 141 0.04 7.62 24.93
C ILE A 141 0.63 8.73 24.06
N PRO A 142 0.93 9.91 24.60
CA PRO A 142 1.59 10.96 23.86
C PRO A 142 3.00 10.53 23.43
N VAL A 143 3.35 10.72 22.17
CA VAL A 143 4.69 10.36 21.65
C VAL A 143 5.80 11.14 22.40
N GLU A 144 5.48 12.33 22.89
CA GLU A 144 6.41 13.16 23.66
C GLU A 144 6.73 12.58 25.05
N SER A 145 5.85 11.76 25.63
CA SER A 145 6.07 11.10 26.93
C SER A 145 6.97 9.89 26.83
N LEU A 146 7.14 9.33 25.63
CA LEU A 146 7.97 8.16 25.41
C LEU A 146 9.46 8.44 25.63
N GLU A 147 10.19 7.40 26.01
CA GLU A 147 11.64 7.44 26.07
C GLU A 147 12.22 7.89 24.71
N PRO A 148 13.24 8.80 24.69
CA PRO A 148 13.74 9.39 23.44
C PRO A 148 14.17 8.39 22.37
N GLY A 149 14.70 7.23 22.76
CA GLY A 149 15.09 6.16 21.84
C GLY A 149 13.89 5.53 21.14
N LEU A 150 12.83 5.28 21.89
CA LEU A 150 11.60 4.68 21.38
C LEU A 150 10.83 5.67 20.48
N ARG A 151 10.70 6.93 20.90
CA ARG A 151 10.13 7.99 20.08
C ARG A 151 10.81 8.09 18.73
N LYS A 152 12.16 8.13 18.71
CA LYS A 152 12.94 8.17 17.47
C LYS A 152 12.64 6.97 16.56
N LYS A 153 12.47 5.78 17.12
CA LYS A 153 12.15 4.58 16.34
C LYS A 153 10.76 4.66 15.72
N LEU A 154 9.74 5.14 16.46
CA LEU A 154 8.40 5.37 15.92
C LEU A 154 8.40 6.44 14.81
N GLU A 155 9.17 7.51 14.96
CA GLU A 155 9.38 8.49 13.91
C GLU A 155 10.03 7.86 12.67
N GLN A 156 10.97 6.93 12.83
CA GLN A 156 11.58 6.18 11.75
C GLN A 156 10.60 5.21 11.06
N VAL A 157 9.65 4.63 11.81
CA VAL A 157 8.56 3.84 11.25
C VAL A 157 7.73 4.69 10.29
N MET A 158 7.35 5.91 10.69
CA MET A 158 6.57 6.82 9.83
C MET A 158 7.35 7.31 8.60
N ALA A 159 8.69 7.26 8.65
CA ALA A 159 9.59 7.63 7.55
C ALA A 159 10.35 6.40 7.00
N LEU A 160 9.69 5.25 6.93
CA LEU A 160 10.33 3.96 6.61
C LEU A 160 11.05 3.96 5.26
N GLY A 161 10.50 4.64 4.26
CA GLY A 161 11.09 4.75 2.91
C GLY A 161 12.45 5.47 2.88
N GLU A 162 12.82 6.18 3.95
CA GLU A 162 14.10 6.89 4.10
C GLU A 162 15.14 6.05 4.84
N GLN A 163 14.74 4.87 5.37
CA GLN A 163 15.61 4.06 6.21
C GLN A 163 16.42 3.02 5.42
N ALA A 164 17.61 2.69 5.94
CA ALA A 164 18.40 1.61 5.38
C ALA A 164 17.69 0.24 5.58
N PRO A 165 17.84 -0.73 4.67
CA PRO A 165 17.18 -2.04 4.77
C PRO A 165 17.39 -2.77 6.11
N THR A 166 18.59 -2.64 6.68
CA THR A 166 18.91 -3.23 8.00
C THR A 166 18.15 -2.56 9.16
N THR A 167 17.86 -1.26 9.04
CA THR A 167 17.05 -0.52 10.00
C THR A 167 15.58 -0.92 9.86
N VAL A 168 15.08 -1.00 8.61
CA VAL A 168 13.71 -1.46 8.33
C VAL A 168 13.45 -2.83 8.96
N GLY A 169 14.39 -3.80 8.81
CA GLY A 169 14.25 -5.12 9.40
C GLY A 169 14.08 -5.08 10.93
N LYS A 170 14.87 -4.24 11.63
CA LYS A 170 14.76 -4.09 13.08
C LYS A 170 13.48 -3.40 13.52
N LEU A 171 13.03 -2.38 12.77
CA LEU A 171 11.78 -1.69 13.06
C LEU A 171 10.59 -2.62 12.87
N ARG A 172 10.64 -3.49 11.86
CA ARG A 172 9.62 -4.51 11.63
C ARG A 172 9.54 -5.50 12.78
N GLU A 173 10.68 -6.03 13.25
CA GLU A 173 10.73 -6.95 14.39
C GLU A 173 10.18 -6.33 15.69
N GLU A 174 10.27 -5.00 15.85
CA GLU A 174 9.89 -4.31 17.08
C GLU A 174 8.46 -3.74 17.03
N PHE A 175 7.98 -3.30 15.86
CA PHE A 175 6.73 -2.54 15.74
C PHE A 175 5.68 -3.18 14.84
N GLU A 176 5.95 -4.33 14.21
CA GLU A 176 4.99 -5.08 13.42
C GLU A 176 4.55 -6.35 14.17
N PHE A 177 3.26 -6.60 14.23
CA PHE A 177 2.66 -7.68 15.02
C PHE A 177 1.76 -8.55 14.13
N THR A 178 1.84 -9.86 14.31
CA THR A 178 1.03 -10.84 13.57
C THR A 178 -0.34 -11.07 14.19
N SER A 179 -0.58 -10.54 15.39
CA SER A 179 -1.86 -10.62 16.09
C SER A 179 -2.06 -9.46 17.07
N GLU A 180 -3.32 -9.21 17.43
CA GLU A 180 -3.69 -8.23 18.43
C GLU A 180 -3.16 -8.57 19.85
N GLU A 181 -2.99 -9.84 20.17
CA GLU A 181 -2.43 -10.28 21.44
C GLU A 181 -0.98 -9.79 21.63
N PHE A 182 -0.14 -9.98 20.62
CA PHE A 182 1.26 -9.50 20.67
C PHE A 182 1.33 -7.98 20.68
N LEU A 183 0.47 -7.31 19.93
CA LEU A 183 0.37 -5.86 19.95
C LEU A 183 0.02 -5.34 21.35
N ASN A 184 -1.01 -5.90 21.99
CA ASN A 184 -1.45 -5.43 23.31
C ASN A 184 -0.37 -5.65 24.37
N ALA A 185 0.36 -6.77 24.34
CA ALA A 185 1.49 -7.00 25.20
C ALA A 185 2.63 -5.97 24.99
N ALA A 186 2.84 -5.52 23.77
CA ALA A 186 3.80 -4.45 23.48
C ALA A 186 3.31 -3.10 24.02
N LEU A 187 2.03 -2.76 23.88
CA LEU A 187 1.43 -1.53 24.40
C LEU A 187 1.49 -1.44 25.93
N GLU A 188 1.23 -2.54 26.64
CA GLU A 188 1.38 -2.59 28.10
C GLU A 188 2.81 -2.21 28.54
N ASN A 189 3.82 -2.73 27.84
CA ASN A 189 5.20 -2.38 28.11
C ASN A 189 5.54 -0.91 27.79
N LEU A 190 4.85 -0.27 26.84
CA LEU A 190 5.04 1.14 26.52
C LEU A 190 4.46 2.04 27.61
N ASP A 191 3.29 1.69 28.15
CA ASP A 191 2.62 2.48 29.21
C ASP A 191 3.40 2.44 30.53
N GLU A 192 4.04 1.30 30.85
CA GLU A 192 4.86 1.17 32.05
C GLU A 192 6.18 1.99 32.01
N ASN A 193 6.64 2.37 30.82
CA ASN A 193 7.90 3.09 30.60
C ASN A 193 7.70 4.55 30.14
N SER A 194 6.48 5.09 30.23
CA SER A 194 6.11 6.45 29.83
C SER A 194 6.06 7.46 30.98
#